data_87d4a8f18390f5e60aa48fe7547b3792
#
_entry.id   87d4a8f18390f5e60aa48fe7547b3792
#
_cell.length_a   1.000
_cell.length_b   1.000
_cell.length_c   1.000
_cell.angle_alpha   90.00
_cell.angle_beta   90.00
_cell.angle_gamma   90.00
#
_symmetry.space_group_name_H-M   'P 1'
#
loop_
_entity.id
_entity.type
_entity.pdbx_description
1 polymer ?
#
loop_
_entity_poly.entity_id
_entity_poly.type
_entity_poly.pdbx_seq_one_letter_code
_entity_poly.pdbx_strand_id
1 'polypeptide(L)'
;MDATTTSPAERVSAPPVHRRTSPGVWMKKNLFSNWYNSVLTIVFGVFILWVVYSLIRYLIGIDTEIIRVNLKLYMAGRFPSEQLGRLWGAIYVASATVAFFARATVRNSQLKATEAGLDFERSHWTDVVRRFWPIGALVIFTLSFTETITPTLLTLVAAAIGLAAYWLGGMMPSWLIRRSWIILVAGLFGFYAVLVAFGGVGWDLWQGFFVNIVITVAGISLAFPLGLMLALGRRSTLPAVRVLSVTYIEFLRGVPMITLLLMGAFALGFLIPGDFQFSLFLRLLIAITLFQSAYIAEVVRGGLQSVPKGQIEAAQSVGLSPWK
;
A
#
# COMPACT_ATOMS: atom_id res chain seq x y z
N MET A 1 40.70 60.36 0.13
CA MET A 1 40.13 60.01 -1.21
C MET A 1 39.99 58.51 -1.23
N ASP A 2 38.86 58.04 -0.73
CA ASP A 2 38.55 56.62 -0.63
C ASP A 2 37.57 56.22 -1.73
N ALA A 3 38.04 55.36 -2.58
CA ALA A 3 37.19 54.71 -3.56
C ALA A 3 36.85 53.29 -3.03
N THR A 4 35.71 53.18 -2.36
CA THR A 4 35.11 51.90 -1.99
C THR A 4 34.56 51.24 -3.23
N THR A 5 35.27 50.26 -3.80
CA THR A 5 34.77 49.37 -4.83
C THR A 5 33.80 48.39 -4.20
N THR A 6 32.51 48.68 -4.33
CA THR A 6 31.44 47.70 -4.03
C THR A 6 31.46 46.58 -5.09
N SER A 7 31.77 45.37 -4.63
CA SER A 7 31.66 44.15 -5.39
C SER A 7 30.25 44.02 -5.99
N PRO A 8 30.08 43.65 -7.29
CA PRO A 8 28.76 43.41 -7.87
C PRO A 8 28.17 42.18 -7.19
N ALA A 9 27.07 42.36 -6.48
CA ALA A 9 26.30 41.29 -5.88
C ALA A 9 25.98 40.25 -6.97
N GLU A 10 26.43 39.05 -6.74
CA GLU A 10 26.15 37.86 -7.53
C GLU A 10 24.63 37.74 -7.68
N ARG A 11 24.12 38.01 -8.88
CA ARG A 11 22.70 37.87 -9.18
C ARG A 11 22.40 36.38 -9.12
N VAL A 12 21.83 35.94 -8.00
CA VAL A 12 21.22 34.60 -7.92
C VAL A 12 20.21 34.51 -9.05
N SER A 13 20.55 33.80 -10.09
CA SER A 13 19.63 33.55 -11.21
C SER A 13 18.41 32.82 -10.68
N ALA A 14 17.23 33.43 -10.84
CA ALA A 14 15.98 32.79 -10.48
C ALA A 14 15.90 31.40 -11.14
N PRO A 15 15.41 30.39 -10.44
CA PRO A 15 15.29 29.05 -11.02
C PRO A 15 14.48 29.12 -12.32
N PRO A 16 14.86 28.33 -13.34
CA PRO A 16 14.20 28.36 -14.64
C PRO A 16 12.71 28.09 -14.48
N VAL A 17 11.90 29.10 -14.83
CA VAL A 17 10.44 28.95 -14.84
C VAL A 17 10.08 27.94 -15.93
N HIS A 18 9.70 26.72 -15.54
CA HIS A 18 9.16 25.73 -16.46
C HIS A 18 7.85 26.26 -17.08
N ARG A 19 7.96 26.96 -18.19
CA ARG A 19 6.77 27.35 -19.00
C ARG A 19 6.06 26.06 -19.42
N ARG A 20 4.85 25.87 -18.93
CA ARG A 20 3.99 24.78 -19.39
C ARG A 20 3.79 24.96 -20.89
N THR A 21 4.39 24.10 -21.69
CA THR A 21 4.18 24.08 -23.14
C THR A 21 2.72 23.73 -23.42
N SER A 22 2.08 24.43 -24.36
CA SER A 22 0.71 24.08 -24.76
C SER A 22 0.66 22.65 -25.30
N PRO A 23 -0.44 21.89 -25.08
CA PRO A 23 -0.55 20.50 -25.53
C PRO A 23 -0.22 20.30 -27.00
N GLY A 24 -0.64 21.24 -27.88
CA GLY A 24 -0.36 21.18 -29.32
C GLY A 24 1.14 21.32 -29.65
N VAL A 25 1.84 22.24 -28.98
CA VAL A 25 3.29 22.41 -29.16
C VAL A 25 4.04 21.19 -28.63
N TRP A 26 3.61 20.62 -27.50
CA TRP A 26 4.18 19.40 -26.97
C TRP A 26 4.00 18.21 -27.93
N MET A 27 2.78 18.02 -28.46
CA MET A 27 2.48 16.95 -29.43
C MET A 27 3.34 17.10 -30.69
N LYS A 28 3.41 18.29 -31.28
CA LYS A 28 4.23 18.54 -32.47
C LYS A 28 5.71 18.24 -32.21
N LYS A 29 6.22 18.60 -31.05
CA LYS A 29 7.62 18.41 -30.70
C LYS A 29 7.98 16.95 -30.37
N ASN A 30 7.07 16.19 -29.76
CA ASN A 30 7.37 14.86 -29.25
C ASN A 30 6.79 13.72 -30.10
N LEU A 31 5.59 13.91 -30.67
CA LEU A 31 4.89 12.87 -31.43
C LEU A 31 5.08 13.02 -32.94
N PHE A 32 5.19 14.27 -33.44
CA PHE A 32 5.27 14.58 -34.87
C PHE A 32 6.54 15.38 -35.21
N SER A 33 7.64 15.11 -34.49
CA SER A 33 8.90 15.86 -34.67
C SER A 33 9.60 15.57 -36.00
N ASN A 34 9.45 14.37 -36.58
CA ASN A 34 9.93 13.96 -37.88
C ASN A 34 9.00 12.90 -38.49
N TRP A 35 9.25 12.55 -39.78
CA TRP A 35 8.37 11.62 -40.50
C TRP A 35 8.28 10.24 -39.83
N TYR A 36 9.38 9.73 -39.28
CA TYR A 36 9.45 8.44 -38.58
C TYR A 36 8.58 8.43 -37.30
N ASN A 37 8.73 9.46 -36.46
CA ASN A 37 7.90 9.63 -35.26
C ASN A 37 6.42 9.80 -35.60
N SER A 38 6.13 10.51 -36.71
CA SER A 38 4.76 10.67 -37.20
C SER A 38 4.13 9.34 -37.62
N VAL A 39 4.85 8.51 -38.37
CA VAL A 39 4.39 7.19 -38.77
C VAL A 39 4.15 6.31 -37.54
N LEU A 40 5.12 6.24 -36.62
CA LEU A 40 4.96 5.49 -35.37
C LEU A 40 3.75 5.97 -34.55
N THR A 41 3.59 7.29 -34.41
CA THR A 41 2.47 7.87 -33.66
C THR A 41 1.13 7.49 -34.29
N ILE A 42 1.02 7.52 -35.62
CA ILE A 42 -0.21 7.13 -36.30
C ILE A 42 -0.48 5.63 -36.14
N VAL A 43 0.53 4.79 -36.39
CA VAL A 43 0.37 3.33 -36.27
C VAL A 43 -0.03 2.91 -34.85
N PHE A 44 0.70 3.40 -33.84
CA PHE A 44 0.35 3.10 -32.46
C PHE A 44 -0.96 3.77 -32.00
N GLY A 45 -1.25 4.97 -32.51
CA GLY A 45 -2.52 5.65 -32.24
C GLY A 45 -3.71 4.86 -32.75
N VAL A 46 -3.65 4.39 -34.01
CA VAL A 46 -4.68 3.53 -34.61
C VAL A 46 -4.80 2.21 -33.85
N PHE A 47 -3.67 1.59 -33.51
CA PHE A 47 -3.66 0.34 -32.72
C PHE A 47 -4.31 0.54 -31.34
N ILE A 48 -3.96 1.61 -30.63
CA ILE A 48 -4.55 1.92 -29.32
C ILE A 48 -6.06 2.17 -29.46
N LEU A 49 -6.47 2.95 -30.46
CA LEU A 49 -7.91 3.21 -30.70
C LEU A 49 -8.66 1.91 -31.02
N TRP A 50 -8.06 1.02 -31.82
CA TRP A 50 -8.64 -0.28 -32.12
C TRP A 50 -8.77 -1.16 -30.87
N VAL A 51 -7.73 -1.21 -30.02
CA VAL A 51 -7.75 -1.95 -28.74
C VAL A 51 -8.82 -1.38 -27.82
N VAL A 52 -8.89 -0.05 -27.67
CA VAL A 52 -9.91 0.62 -26.84
C VAL A 52 -11.31 0.36 -27.36
N TYR A 53 -11.52 0.48 -28.66
CA TYR A 53 -12.80 0.15 -29.30
C TYR A 53 -13.20 -1.30 -29.08
N SER A 54 -12.28 -2.25 -29.29
CA SER A 54 -12.51 -3.67 -29.10
C SER A 54 -12.82 -4.00 -27.63
N LEU A 55 -12.11 -3.37 -26.69
CA LEU A 55 -12.35 -3.50 -25.27
C LEU A 55 -13.74 -2.96 -24.86
N ILE A 56 -14.10 -1.77 -25.33
CA ILE A 56 -15.43 -1.19 -25.08
C ILE A 56 -16.54 -2.08 -25.63
N ARG A 57 -16.39 -2.54 -26.89
CA ARG A 57 -17.36 -3.45 -27.53
C ARG A 57 -17.48 -4.76 -26.76
N TYR A 58 -16.37 -5.31 -26.30
CA TYR A 58 -16.34 -6.51 -25.46
C TYR A 58 -17.06 -6.27 -24.12
N LEU A 59 -16.75 -5.16 -23.43
CA LEU A 59 -17.37 -4.81 -22.14
C LEU A 59 -18.89 -4.59 -22.26
N ILE A 60 -19.36 -3.99 -23.36
CA ILE A 60 -20.81 -3.81 -23.60
C ILE A 60 -21.51 -5.15 -23.91
N GLY A 61 -20.79 -6.09 -24.54
CA GLY A 61 -21.32 -7.41 -24.89
C GLY A 61 -21.14 -8.48 -23.81
N ILE A 62 -20.50 -8.16 -22.68
CA ILE A 62 -20.34 -9.10 -21.57
C ILE A 62 -21.70 -9.43 -20.95
N ASP A 63 -21.98 -10.72 -20.83
CA ASP A 63 -23.07 -11.17 -19.98
C ASP A 63 -22.72 -10.97 -18.51
N THR A 64 -23.24 -9.89 -17.95
CA THR A 64 -22.99 -9.50 -16.55
C THR A 64 -23.72 -10.41 -15.56
N GLU A 65 -24.63 -11.26 -16.01
CA GLU A 65 -25.35 -12.20 -15.16
C GLU A 65 -24.40 -13.19 -14.49
N ILE A 66 -23.36 -13.64 -15.21
CA ILE A 66 -22.33 -14.51 -14.65
C ILE A 66 -21.62 -13.86 -13.45
N ILE A 67 -21.33 -12.57 -13.53
CA ILE A 67 -20.70 -11.83 -12.42
C ILE A 67 -21.68 -11.70 -11.26
N ARG A 68 -22.91 -11.36 -11.56
CA ARG A 68 -23.99 -11.11 -10.62
C ARG A 68 -24.30 -12.33 -9.77
N VAL A 69 -24.57 -13.48 -10.41
CA VAL A 69 -24.87 -14.75 -9.74
C VAL A 69 -23.70 -15.25 -8.91
N ASN A 70 -22.47 -15.03 -9.37
CA ASN A 70 -21.26 -15.50 -8.69
C ASN A 70 -20.58 -14.45 -7.81
N LEU A 71 -21.18 -13.27 -7.58
CA LEU A 71 -20.56 -12.17 -6.86
C LEU A 71 -20.09 -12.58 -5.46
N LYS A 72 -20.92 -13.34 -4.73
CA LYS A 72 -20.54 -13.88 -3.42
C LYS A 72 -19.29 -14.77 -3.51
N LEU A 73 -19.23 -15.64 -4.54
CA LEU A 73 -18.09 -16.53 -4.74
C LEU A 73 -16.81 -15.75 -5.04
N TYR A 74 -16.89 -14.71 -5.86
CA TYR A 74 -15.75 -13.85 -6.16
C TYR A 74 -15.28 -13.04 -4.94
N MET A 75 -16.23 -12.53 -4.13
CA MET A 75 -15.90 -11.67 -2.99
C MET A 75 -15.49 -12.45 -1.73
N ALA A 76 -16.19 -13.51 -1.39
CA ALA A 76 -16.03 -14.24 -0.13
C ALA A 76 -15.79 -15.75 -0.29
N GLY A 77 -15.83 -16.28 -1.52
CA GLY A 77 -15.62 -17.70 -1.79
C GLY A 77 -16.63 -18.58 -1.08
N ARG A 78 -16.13 -19.62 -0.38
CA ARG A 78 -16.94 -20.58 0.39
C ARG A 78 -17.34 -20.12 1.78
N PHE A 79 -17.13 -18.85 2.10
CA PHE A 79 -17.55 -18.31 3.40
C PHE A 79 -19.05 -18.56 3.64
N PRO A 80 -19.48 -19.13 4.80
CA PRO A 80 -20.87 -19.49 5.04
C PRO A 80 -21.80 -18.29 4.93
N SER A 81 -22.89 -18.43 4.18
CA SER A 81 -23.86 -17.35 3.95
C SER A 81 -24.50 -16.85 5.24
N GLU A 82 -24.75 -17.76 6.18
CA GLU A 82 -25.35 -17.48 7.50
C GLU A 82 -24.41 -16.63 8.39
N GLN A 83 -23.12 -16.69 8.13
CA GLN A 83 -22.10 -15.96 8.90
C GLN A 83 -21.56 -14.71 8.19
N LEU A 84 -22.10 -14.30 7.05
CA LEU A 84 -21.70 -13.07 6.34
C LEU A 84 -21.76 -11.82 7.23
N GLY A 85 -22.63 -11.81 8.25
CA GLY A 85 -22.65 -10.75 9.26
C GLY A 85 -21.33 -10.57 10.00
N ARG A 86 -20.56 -11.65 10.21
CA ARG A 86 -19.22 -11.57 10.80
C ARG A 86 -18.22 -10.93 9.85
N LEU A 87 -18.33 -11.23 8.54
CA LEU A 87 -17.49 -10.59 7.55
C LEU A 87 -17.72 -9.08 7.51
N TRP A 88 -18.98 -8.65 7.55
CA TRP A 88 -19.33 -7.23 7.65
C TRP A 88 -18.85 -6.61 8.96
N GLY A 89 -19.01 -7.31 10.09
CA GLY A 89 -18.46 -6.89 11.37
C GLY A 89 -16.95 -6.67 11.33
N ALA A 90 -16.22 -7.57 10.70
CA ALA A 90 -14.78 -7.43 10.49
C ALA A 90 -14.42 -6.22 9.60
N ILE A 91 -15.19 -5.98 8.53
CA ILE A 91 -15.06 -4.79 7.68
C ILE A 91 -15.31 -3.51 8.50
N TYR A 92 -16.28 -3.50 9.41
CA TYR A 92 -16.55 -2.35 10.29
C TYR A 92 -15.39 -2.08 11.24
N VAL A 93 -14.83 -3.13 11.85
CA VAL A 93 -13.63 -3.01 12.71
C VAL A 93 -12.45 -2.49 11.90
N ALA A 94 -12.24 -3.01 10.70
CA ALA A 94 -11.16 -2.55 9.82
C ALA A 94 -11.36 -1.08 9.42
N SER A 95 -12.57 -0.69 9.00
CA SER A 95 -12.90 0.69 8.62
C SER A 95 -12.65 1.66 9.79
N ALA A 96 -13.14 1.33 10.98
CA ALA A 96 -12.91 2.12 12.19
C ALA A 96 -11.42 2.26 12.51
N THR A 97 -10.70 1.13 12.49
CA THR A 97 -9.27 1.09 12.83
C THR A 97 -8.42 1.92 11.88
N VAL A 98 -8.63 1.73 10.56
CA VAL A 98 -7.87 2.45 9.53
C VAL A 98 -8.16 3.95 9.59
N ALA A 99 -9.42 4.33 9.69
CA ALA A 99 -9.81 5.74 9.73
C ALA A 99 -9.31 6.44 11.00
N PHE A 100 -9.43 5.80 12.15
CA PHE A 100 -8.91 6.31 13.42
C PHE A 100 -7.39 6.47 13.38
N PHE A 101 -6.68 5.45 12.90
CA PHE A 101 -5.22 5.48 12.77
C PHE A 101 -4.75 6.57 11.80
N ALA A 102 -5.42 6.72 10.66
CA ALA A 102 -5.13 7.80 9.71
C ALA A 102 -5.26 9.18 10.36
N ARG A 103 -6.30 9.40 11.17
CA ARG A 103 -6.46 10.66 11.90
C ARG A 103 -5.41 10.85 12.99
N ALA A 104 -5.09 9.79 13.73
CA ALA A 104 -4.07 9.82 14.77
C ALA A 104 -2.69 10.16 14.20
N THR A 105 -2.32 9.62 13.05
CA THR A 105 -1.04 9.92 12.38
C THR A 105 -0.97 11.37 11.93
N VAL A 106 -2.03 11.91 11.32
CA VAL A 106 -2.10 13.33 10.93
C VAL A 106 -1.94 14.23 12.14
N ARG A 107 -2.67 13.96 13.23
CA ARG A 107 -2.60 14.75 14.46
C ARG A 107 -1.24 14.64 15.16
N ASN A 108 -0.62 13.46 15.14
CA ASN A 108 0.75 13.29 15.67
C ASN A 108 1.76 14.13 14.90
N SER A 109 1.64 14.20 13.57
CA SER A 109 2.48 15.07 12.73
C SER A 109 2.23 16.55 13.04
N GLN A 110 0.98 16.96 13.26
CA GLN A 110 0.65 18.33 13.69
C GLN A 110 1.29 18.68 15.02
N LEU A 111 1.17 17.80 16.03
CA LEU A 111 1.77 18.02 17.36
C LEU A 111 3.29 18.18 17.27
N LYS A 112 3.94 17.31 16.49
CA LYS A 112 5.40 17.41 16.28
C LYS A 112 5.82 18.67 15.55
N ALA A 113 5.06 19.11 14.53
CA ALA A 113 5.34 20.37 13.84
C ALA A 113 5.19 21.58 14.76
N THR A 114 4.13 21.62 15.58
CA THR A 114 3.93 22.68 16.58
C THR A 114 5.06 22.71 17.63
N GLU A 115 5.48 21.53 18.11
CA GLU A 115 6.62 21.43 19.05
C GLU A 115 7.95 21.88 18.43
N ALA A 116 8.11 21.73 17.12
CA ALA A 116 9.29 22.18 16.37
C ALA A 116 9.20 23.63 15.88
N GLY A 117 8.10 24.35 16.15
CA GLY A 117 7.87 25.72 15.67
C GLY A 117 7.70 25.80 14.13
N LEU A 118 7.29 24.70 13.49
CA LEU A 118 7.09 24.61 12.05
C LEU A 118 5.59 24.71 11.70
N ASP A 119 5.30 25.38 10.59
CA ASP A 119 3.94 25.39 10.05
C ASP A 119 3.57 24.01 9.49
N PHE A 120 2.38 23.52 9.87
CA PHE A 120 1.83 22.27 9.36
C PHE A 120 0.90 22.56 8.19
N GLU A 121 1.34 22.22 6.98
CA GLU A 121 0.51 22.30 5.79
C GLU A 121 -0.54 21.17 5.81
N ARG A 122 -1.81 21.54 5.86
CA ARG A 122 -2.91 20.58 5.81
C ARG A 122 -3.09 20.09 4.38
N SER A 123 -3.06 18.79 4.18
CA SER A 123 -3.49 18.19 2.91
C SER A 123 -4.93 18.60 2.61
N HIS A 124 -5.15 19.10 1.41
CA HIS A 124 -6.47 19.51 0.97
C HIS A 124 -7.34 18.27 0.73
N TRP A 125 -8.65 18.33 1.01
CA TRP A 125 -9.56 17.20 0.82
C TRP A 125 -9.56 16.67 -0.63
N THR A 126 -9.32 17.54 -1.61
CA THR A 126 -9.19 17.17 -3.02
C THR A 126 -8.03 16.22 -3.29
N ASP A 127 -6.94 16.30 -2.53
CA ASP A 127 -5.80 15.41 -2.66
C ASP A 127 -6.14 14.01 -2.15
N VAL A 128 -6.94 13.94 -1.09
CA VAL A 128 -7.46 12.68 -0.55
C VAL A 128 -8.38 12.02 -1.58
N VAL A 129 -9.35 12.77 -2.13
CA VAL A 129 -10.26 12.26 -3.17
C VAL A 129 -9.46 11.81 -4.40
N ARG A 130 -8.53 12.63 -4.88
CA ARG A 130 -7.68 12.31 -6.03
C ARG A 130 -6.84 11.06 -5.80
N ARG A 131 -6.44 10.79 -4.57
CA ARG A 131 -5.63 9.62 -4.21
C ARG A 131 -6.45 8.35 -4.09
N PHE A 132 -7.66 8.44 -3.53
CA PHE A 132 -8.48 7.28 -3.17
C PHE A 132 -9.67 7.03 -4.10
N TRP A 133 -9.92 7.89 -5.12
CA TRP A 133 -11.00 7.70 -6.07
C TRP A 133 -11.01 6.32 -6.75
N PRO A 134 -9.84 5.66 -7.07
CA PRO A 134 -9.90 4.35 -7.72
C PRO A 134 -10.52 3.28 -6.82
N ILE A 135 -10.29 3.37 -5.49
CA ILE A 135 -10.90 2.47 -4.51
C ILE A 135 -12.41 2.72 -4.46
N GLY A 136 -12.83 3.98 -4.41
CA GLY A 136 -14.26 4.34 -4.47
C GLY A 136 -14.92 3.84 -5.74
N ALA A 137 -14.27 4.01 -6.90
CA ALA A 137 -14.77 3.51 -8.17
C ALA A 137 -14.91 1.98 -8.19
N LEU A 138 -13.93 1.26 -7.63
CA LEU A 138 -13.97 -0.20 -7.52
C LEU A 138 -15.13 -0.66 -6.63
N VAL A 139 -15.36 0.02 -5.50
CA VAL A 139 -16.48 -0.27 -4.61
C VAL A 139 -17.82 -0.04 -5.32
N ILE A 140 -18.00 1.10 -5.98
CA ILE A 140 -19.22 1.43 -6.75
C ILE A 140 -19.43 0.39 -7.86
N PHE A 141 -18.38 0.05 -8.60
CA PHE A 141 -18.42 -0.97 -9.63
C PHE A 141 -18.87 -2.32 -9.08
N THR A 142 -18.29 -2.76 -7.95
CA THR A 142 -18.70 -4.03 -7.31
C THR A 142 -20.17 -4.00 -6.85
N LEU A 143 -20.60 -2.89 -6.25
CA LEU A 143 -21.98 -2.72 -5.79
C LEU A 143 -23.00 -2.68 -6.94
N SER A 144 -22.61 -2.28 -8.15
CA SER A 144 -23.51 -2.30 -9.31
C SER A 144 -23.93 -3.72 -9.75
N PHE A 145 -23.21 -4.74 -9.31
CA PHE A 145 -23.56 -6.15 -9.59
C PHE A 145 -24.35 -6.81 -8.46
N THR A 146 -24.68 -6.11 -7.38
CA THR A 146 -25.49 -6.68 -6.30
C THR A 146 -26.96 -6.74 -6.68
N GLU A 147 -27.61 -7.85 -6.39
CA GLU A 147 -29.05 -8.04 -6.66
C GLU A 147 -29.93 -7.32 -5.66
N THR A 148 -29.41 -7.07 -4.47
CA THR A 148 -30.14 -6.46 -3.36
C THR A 148 -29.48 -5.18 -2.90
N ILE A 149 -30.25 -4.29 -2.28
CA ILE A 149 -29.73 -3.04 -1.70
C ILE A 149 -28.90 -3.28 -0.43
N THR A 150 -29.00 -4.46 0.18
CA THR A 150 -28.37 -4.78 1.47
C THR A 150 -26.87 -4.54 1.48
N PRO A 151 -26.05 -5.03 0.52
CA PRO A 151 -24.61 -4.76 0.49
C PRO A 151 -24.27 -3.27 0.39
N THR A 152 -25.10 -2.51 -0.34
CA THR A 152 -24.94 -1.05 -0.45
C THR A 152 -25.17 -0.38 0.90
N LEU A 153 -26.25 -0.73 1.61
CA LEU A 153 -26.53 -0.19 2.95
C LEU A 153 -25.42 -0.55 3.95
N LEU A 154 -24.95 -1.80 3.94
CA LEU A 154 -23.87 -2.25 4.83
C LEU A 154 -22.53 -1.54 4.50
N THR A 155 -22.27 -1.24 3.23
CA THR A 155 -21.09 -0.43 2.82
C THR A 155 -21.24 1.02 3.31
N LEU A 156 -22.42 1.61 3.22
CA LEU A 156 -22.67 2.96 3.77
C LEU A 156 -22.49 2.98 5.29
N VAL A 157 -22.92 1.94 6.00
CA VAL A 157 -22.68 1.79 7.45
C VAL A 157 -21.17 1.71 7.73
N ALA A 158 -20.41 0.94 6.95
CA ALA A 158 -18.95 0.88 7.08
C ALA A 158 -18.29 2.25 6.87
N ALA A 159 -18.76 3.01 5.89
CA ALA A 159 -18.27 4.37 5.64
C ALA A 159 -18.63 5.32 6.80
N ALA A 160 -19.86 5.25 7.32
CA ALA A 160 -20.30 6.05 8.47
C ALA A 160 -19.49 5.74 9.73
N ILE A 161 -19.22 4.47 10.01
CA ILE A 161 -18.34 4.03 11.11
C ILE A 161 -16.92 4.57 10.92
N GLY A 162 -16.38 4.52 9.71
CA GLY A 162 -15.07 5.07 9.38
C GLY A 162 -15.02 6.59 9.62
N LEU A 163 -16.03 7.34 9.15
CA LEU A 163 -16.11 8.78 9.36
C LEU A 163 -16.22 9.13 10.86
N ALA A 164 -17.05 8.42 11.61
CA ALA A 164 -17.17 8.60 13.05
C ALA A 164 -15.85 8.31 13.78
N ALA A 165 -15.18 7.23 13.44
CA ALA A 165 -13.87 6.86 13.98
C ALA A 165 -12.78 7.89 13.63
N TYR A 166 -12.79 8.44 12.42
CA TYR A 166 -11.90 9.51 12.01
C TYR A 166 -12.14 10.79 12.86
N TRP A 167 -13.39 11.16 13.07
CA TRP A 167 -13.75 12.31 13.89
C TRP A 167 -13.32 12.11 15.35
N LEU A 168 -13.64 10.95 15.94
CA LEU A 168 -13.23 10.56 17.29
C LEU A 168 -11.70 10.56 17.45
N GLY A 169 -10.95 10.09 16.47
CA GLY A 169 -9.49 10.15 16.44
C GLY A 169 -8.94 11.58 16.60
N GLY A 170 -9.73 12.59 16.17
CA GLY A 170 -9.40 14.00 16.37
C GLY A 170 -9.53 14.49 17.81
N MET A 171 -10.31 13.83 18.65
CA MET A 171 -10.59 14.21 20.05
C MET A 171 -9.69 13.52 21.07
N MET A 172 -8.92 12.50 20.63
CA MET A 172 -8.12 11.67 21.53
C MET A 172 -6.98 12.42 22.19
N PRO A 173 -6.61 12.06 23.44
CA PRO A 173 -5.50 12.66 24.16
C PRO A 173 -4.16 12.35 23.47
N SER A 174 -3.20 13.25 23.59
CA SER A 174 -1.89 13.19 22.94
C SER A 174 -1.10 11.92 23.26
N TRP A 175 -1.21 11.38 24.46
CA TRP A 175 -0.53 10.13 24.85
C TRP A 175 -0.95 8.92 24.03
N LEU A 176 -2.27 8.81 23.69
CA LEU A 176 -2.81 7.72 22.87
C LEU A 176 -2.45 7.94 21.40
N ILE A 177 -2.45 9.19 20.93
CA ILE A 177 -2.04 9.54 19.57
C ILE A 177 -0.58 9.17 19.32
N ARG A 178 0.30 9.44 20.28
CA ARG A 178 1.73 9.06 20.20
C ARG A 178 1.94 7.53 20.17
N ARG A 179 0.98 6.77 20.67
CA ARG A 179 0.97 5.30 20.71
C ARG A 179 -0.09 4.70 19.79
N SER A 180 -0.41 5.37 18.69
CA SER A 180 -1.45 4.94 17.73
C SER A 180 -1.26 3.52 17.18
N TRP A 181 -0.04 2.97 17.22
CA TRP A 181 0.22 1.57 16.90
C TRP A 181 -0.60 0.58 17.75
N ILE A 182 -0.94 0.94 19.02
CA ILE A 182 -1.79 0.11 19.89
C ILE A 182 -3.17 -0.07 19.26
N ILE A 183 -3.68 0.96 18.59
CA ILE A 183 -4.98 0.93 17.93
C ILE A 183 -4.96 -0.03 16.74
N LEU A 184 -3.86 -0.04 15.97
CA LEU A 184 -3.70 -1.01 14.88
C LEU A 184 -3.67 -2.44 15.42
N VAL A 185 -2.91 -2.69 16.49
CA VAL A 185 -2.83 -4.00 17.11
C VAL A 185 -4.20 -4.42 17.65
N ALA A 186 -4.88 -3.55 18.39
CA ALA A 186 -6.22 -3.81 18.92
C ALA A 186 -7.24 -4.05 17.78
N GLY A 187 -7.15 -3.27 16.69
CA GLY A 187 -7.98 -3.45 15.50
C GLY A 187 -7.75 -4.78 14.79
N LEU A 188 -6.49 -5.23 14.66
CA LEU A 188 -6.15 -6.55 14.10
C LEU A 188 -6.71 -7.68 14.97
N PHE A 189 -6.55 -7.58 16.28
CA PHE A 189 -7.14 -8.57 17.21
C PHE A 189 -8.66 -8.56 17.14
N GLY A 190 -9.30 -7.37 17.10
CA GLY A 190 -10.75 -7.23 16.95
C GLY A 190 -11.27 -7.82 15.64
N PHE A 191 -10.58 -7.53 14.53
CA PHE A 191 -10.89 -8.10 13.22
C PHE A 191 -10.85 -9.63 13.24
N TYR A 192 -9.77 -10.21 13.78
CA TYR A 192 -9.62 -11.64 13.90
C TYR A 192 -10.67 -12.26 14.84
N ALA A 193 -10.89 -11.63 15.99
CA ALA A 193 -11.86 -12.11 16.97
C ALA A 193 -13.29 -12.16 16.41
N VAL A 194 -13.72 -11.15 15.65
CA VAL A 194 -15.04 -11.13 15.01
C VAL A 194 -15.21 -12.29 14.03
N LEU A 195 -14.17 -12.66 13.31
CA LEU A 195 -14.24 -13.73 12.31
C LEU A 195 -14.20 -15.13 12.93
N VAL A 196 -13.37 -15.34 13.94
CA VAL A 196 -12.99 -16.69 14.43
C VAL A 196 -13.55 -17.02 15.82
N ALA A 197 -13.71 -16.03 16.71
CA ALA A 197 -14.17 -16.28 18.07
C ALA A 197 -15.64 -16.74 18.12
N PHE A 198 -16.02 -17.44 19.17
CA PHE A 198 -17.39 -17.89 19.49
C PHE A 198 -18.04 -18.71 18.36
N GLY A 199 -17.34 -19.73 17.86
CA GLY A 199 -17.84 -20.58 16.76
C GLY A 199 -17.84 -19.91 15.39
N GLY A 200 -16.93 -18.96 15.18
CA GLY A 200 -16.74 -18.27 13.91
C GLY A 200 -16.12 -19.13 12.81
N VAL A 201 -15.82 -18.51 11.69
CA VAL A 201 -15.33 -19.19 10.49
C VAL A 201 -13.81 -19.33 10.55
N GLY A 202 -13.33 -20.56 10.54
CA GLY A 202 -11.89 -20.84 10.40
C GLY A 202 -11.33 -20.37 9.06
N TRP A 203 -10.05 -20.07 9.03
CA TRP A 203 -9.32 -19.58 7.85
C TRP A 203 -9.32 -20.52 6.64
N ASP A 204 -9.66 -21.79 6.82
CA ASP A 204 -9.81 -22.75 5.70
C ASP A 204 -10.97 -22.40 4.75
N LEU A 205 -11.96 -21.68 5.27
CA LEU A 205 -13.11 -21.22 4.51
C LEU A 205 -12.96 -19.76 4.01
N TRP A 206 -11.86 -19.09 4.35
CA TRP A 206 -11.57 -17.75 3.85
C TRP A 206 -11.08 -17.84 2.41
N GLN A 207 -11.84 -17.28 1.49
CA GLN A 207 -11.56 -17.35 0.06
C GLN A 207 -12.01 -16.06 -0.65
N GLY A 208 -11.87 -16.04 -1.97
CA GLY A 208 -12.28 -14.92 -2.81
C GLY A 208 -11.41 -13.67 -2.60
N PHE A 209 -11.93 -12.53 -3.00
CA PHE A 209 -11.24 -11.24 -2.89
C PHE A 209 -10.93 -10.86 -1.44
N PHE A 210 -11.79 -11.27 -0.51
CA PHE A 210 -11.59 -11.07 0.93
C PHE A 210 -10.25 -11.61 1.42
N VAL A 211 -9.93 -12.87 1.11
CA VAL A 211 -8.67 -13.47 1.54
C VAL A 211 -7.45 -12.78 0.90
N ASN A 212 -7.58 -12.31 -0.33
CA ASN A 212 -6.51 -11.57 -1.00
C ASN A 212 -6.18 -10.27 -0.26
N ILE A 213 -7.20 -9.53 0.19
CA ILE A 213 -6.99 -8.32 1.02
C ILE A 213 -6.31 -8.69 2.33
N VAL A 214 -6.79 -9.72 3.02
CA VAL A 214 -6.22 -10.14 4.32
C VAL A 214 -4.77 -10.56 4.18
N ILE A 215 -4.45 -11.42 3.20
CA ILE A 215 -3.07 -11.87 2.95
C ILE A 215 -2.18 -10.69 2.55
N THR A 216 -2.67 -9.76 1.74
CA THR A 216 -1.89 -8.58 1.34
C THR A 216 -1.54 -7.71 2.54
N VAL A 217 -2.53 -7.35 3.35
CA VAL A 217 -2.31 -6.49 4.54
C VAL A 217 -1.43 -7.20 5.57
N ALA A 218 -1.74 -8.46 5.89
CA ALA A 218 -0.96 -9.24 6.86
C ALA A 218 0.46 -9.51 6.34
N GLY A 219 0.60 -9.91 5.07
CA GLY A 219 1.88 -10.21 4.44
C GLY A 219 2.81 -9.00 4.42
N ILE A 220 2.32 -7.82 4.02
CA ILE A 220 3.13 -6.58 4.04
C ILE A 220 3.48 -6.19 5.48
N SER A 221 2.53 -6.28 6.41
CA SER A 221 2.75 -5.92 7.81
C SER A 221 3.81 -6.81 8.49
N LEU A 222 3.80 -8.11 8.20
CA LEU A 222 4.79 -9.06 8.70
C LEU A 222 6.13 -8.96 7.96
N ALA A 223 6.10 -8.67 6.66
CA ALA A 223 7.30 -8.53 5.85
C ALA A 223 8.11 -7.27 6.19
N PHE A 224 7.46 -6.21 6.68
CA PHE A 224 8.14 -4.94 6.97
C PHE A 224 9.23 -5.08 8.05
N PRO A 225 8.95 -5.59 9.26
CA PRO A 225 10.00 -5.77 10.28
C PRO A 225 11.09 -6.74 9.82
N LEU A 226 10.72 -7.82 9.14
CA LEU A 226 11.68 -8.79 8.61
C LEU A 226 12.58 -8.15 7.54
N GLY A 227 12.00 -7.38 6.62
CA GLY A 227 12.74 -6.66 5.58
C GLY A 227 13.68 -5.59 6.17
N LEU A 228 13.25 -4.89 7.22
CA LEU A 228 14.10 -3.95 7.94
C LEU A 228 15.30 -4.66 8.60
N MET A 229 15.06 -5.78 9.26
CA MET A 229 16.13 -6.61 9.86
C MET A 229 17.14 -7.08 8.79
N LEU A 230 16.66 -7.53 7.64
CA LEU A 230 17.49 -7.97 6.52
C LEU A 230 18.32 -6.82 5.92
N ALA A 231 17.71 -5.62 5.76
CA ALA A 231 18.41 -4.43 5.27
C ALA A 231 19.54 -4.00 6.20
N LEU A 232 19.30 -4.03 7.51
CA LEU A 232 20.32 -3.75 8.52
C LEU A 232 21.37 -4.86 8.59
N GLY A 233 20.94 -6.12 8.52
CA GLY A 233 21.81 -7.30 8.50
C GLY A 233 22.81 -7.27 7.33
N ARG A 234 22.37 -6.86 6.14
CA ARG A 234 23.24 -6.65 4.96
C ARG A 234 24.36 -5.63 5.20
N ARG A 235 24.16 -4.67 6.10
CA ARG A 235 25.14 -3.65 6.48
C ARG A 235 25.94 -4.01 7.74
N SER A 236 25.69 -5.18 8.32
CA SER A 236 26.35 -5.63 9.54
C SER A 236 27.86 -5.81 9.35
N THR A 237 28.62 -5.50 10.37
CA THR A 237 30.06 -5.80 10.46
C THR A 237 30.33 -7.29 10.70
N LEU A 238 29.32 -8.03 11.20
CA LEU A 238 29.41 -9.48 11.42
C LEU A 238 29.28 -10.22 10.10
N PRO A 239 30.33 -10.95 9.62
CA PRO A 239 30.32 -11.58 8.30
C PRO A 239 29.17 -12.58 8.11
N ALA A 240 28.87 -13.38 9.15
CA ALA A 240 27.80 -14.38 9.08
C ALA A 240 26.42 -13.72 8.87
N VAL A 241 26.10 -12.66 9.61
CA VAL A 241 24.83 -11.93 9.49
C VAL A 241 24.71 -11.31 8.09
N ARG A 242 25.79 -10.72 7.60
CA ARG A 242 25.82 -10.10 6.27
C ARG A 242 25.61 -11.15 5.17
N VAL A 243 26.35 -12.26 5.22
CA VAL A 243 26.25 -13.32 4.19
C VAL A 243 24.83 -13.90 4.19
N LEU A 244 24.26 -14.26 5.35
CA LEU A 244 22.90 -14.80 5.44
C LEU A 244 21.86 -13.80 4.87
N SER A 245 21.97 -12.52 5.25
CA SER A 245 21.03 -11.50 4.78
C SER A 245 21.14 -11.29 3.26
N VAL A 246 22.35 -11.21 2.72
CA VAL A 246 22.58 -11.06 1.28
C VAL A 246 22.06 -12.28 0.52
N THR A 247 22.43 -13.48 0.93
CA THR A 247 22.00 -14.73 0.29
C THR A 247 20.47 -14.84 0.28
N TYR A 248 19.83 -14.56 1.40
CA TYR A 248 18.36 -14.56 1.49
C TYR A 248 17.73 -13.58 0.51
N ILE A 249 18.18 -12.32 0.50
CA ILE A 249 17.64 -11.28 -0.36
C ILE A 249 17.81 -11.63 -1.84
N GLU A 250 19.03 -12.00 -2.24
CA GLU A 250 19.32 -12.30 -3.65
C GLU A 250 18.60 -13.58 -4.12
N PHE A 251 18.52 -14.60 -3.28
CA PHE A 251 17.81 -15.83 -3.60
C PHE A 251 16.32 -15.58 -3.82
N LEU A 252 15.64 -14.92 -2.88
CA LEU A 252 14.20 -14.71 -2.99
C LEU A 252 13.82 -13.71 -4.09
N ARG A 253 14.70 -12.77 -4.43
CA ARG A 253 14.48 -11.87 -5.56
C ARG A 253 14.78 -12.52 -6.92
N GLY A 254 15.59 -13.57 -6.94
CA GLY A 254 15.88 -14.36 -8.13
C GLY A 254 14.80 -15.37 -8.49
N VAL A 255 13.94 -15.75 -7.54
CA VAL A 255 12.87 -16.74 -7.75
C VAL A 255 11.57 -16.05 -8.17
N PRO A 256 10.85 -16.51 -9.21
CA PRO A 256 9.52 -16.01 -9.53
C PRO A 256 8.55 -16.22 -8.36
N MET A 257 7.76 -15.18 -8.04
CA MET A 257 6.80 -15.24 -6.92
C MET A 257 5.84 -16.44 -7.04
N ILE A 258 5.39 -16.76 -8.26
CA ILE A 258 4.47 -17.89 -8.47
C ILE A 258 5.10 -19.23 -8.05
N THR A 259 6.38 -19.43 -8.32
CA THR A 259 7.12 -20.63 -7.90
C THR A 259 7.13 -20.73 -6.37
N LEU A 260 7.42 -19.62 -5.69
CA LEU A 260 7.43 -19.59 -4.22
C LEU A 260 6.05 -19.85 -3.62
N LEU A 261 4.99 -19.32 -4.25
CA LEU A 261 3.60 -19.59 -3.83
C LEU A 261 3.23 -21.06 -4.00
N LEU A 262 3.61 -21.68 -5.11
CA LEU A 262 3.38 -23.11 -5.36
C LEU A 262 4.18 -23.97 -4.37
N MET A 263 5.43 -23.61 -4.10
CA MET A 263 6.23 -24.29 -3.06
C MET A 263 5.59 -24.13 -1.68
N GLY A 264 5.13 -22.93 -1.33
CA GLY A 264 4.41 -22.68 -0.07
C GLY A 264 3.11 -23.53 0.02
N ALA A 265 2.32 -23.52 -1.04
CA ALA A 265 1.05 -24.25 -1.07
C ALA A 265 1.23 -25.77 -0.94
N PHE A 266 2.19 -26.34 -1.66
CA PHE A 266 2.34 -27.78 -1.81
C PHE A 266 3.53 -28.33 -1.02
N ALA A 267 4.74 -27.82 -1.23
CA ALA A 267 5.96 -28.40 -0.65
C ALA A 267 6.05 -28.20 0.88
N LEU A 268 5.60 -27.07 1.41
CA LEU A 268 5.60 -26.83 2.86
C LEU A 268 4.79 -27.89 3.64
N GLY A 269 3.73 -28.41 3.02
CA GLY A 269 2.95 -29.49 3.62
C GLY A 269 3.70 -30.82 3.77
N PHE A 270 4.69 -31.06 2.92
CA PHE A 270 5.52 -32.29 2.95
C PHE A 270 6.78 -32.12 3.81
N LEU A 271 7.26 -30.88 4.00
CA LEU A 271 8.49 -30.58 4.72
C LEU A 271 8.33 -30.60 6.24
N ILE A 272 7.08 -30.47 6.73
CA ILE A 272 6.80 -30.43 8.17
C ILE A 272 6.43 -31.84 8.61
N PRO A 273 7.29 -32.50 9.41
CA PRO A 273 7.00 -33.84 9.92
C PRO A 273 5.91 -33.78 11.00
N GLY A 274 5.06 -34.83 11.03
CA GLY A 274 4.04 -35.01 12.03
C GLY A 274 2.62 -34.63 11.57
N ASP A 275 1.67 -34.72 12.48
CA ASP A 275 0.24 -34.49 12.23
C ASP A 275 -0.12 -33.00 12.16
N PHE A 276 0.84 -32.11 12.41
CA PHE A 276 0.61 -30.66 12.37
C PHE A 276 0.66 -30.12 10.94
N GLN A 277 -0.51 -29.91 10.37
CA GLN A 277 -0.62 -29.31 9.04
C GLN A 277 -1.02 -27.84 9.13
N PHE A 278 -0.16 -26.97 8.61
CA PHE A 278 -0.56 -25.57 8.36
C PHE A 278 -1.68 -25.52 7.33
N SER A 279 -2.69 -24.72 7.60
CA SER A 279 -3.72 -24.41 6.61
C SER A 279 -3.10 -23.78 5.34
N LEU A 280 -3.75 -23.93 4.20
CA LEU A 280 -3.32 -23.32 2.94
C LEU A 280 -3.13 -21.80 3.08
N PHE A 281 -4.04 -21.13 3.80
CA PHE A 281 -3.95 -19.71 4.11
C PHE A 281 -2.60 -19.36 4.77
N LEU A 282 -2.22 -20.08 5.81
CA LEU A 282 -1.00 -19.80 6.58
C LEU A 282 0.26 -20.10 5.75
N ARG A 283 0.25 -21.16 4.93
CA ARG A 283 1.35 -21.49 4.01
C ARG A 283 1.58 -20.38 2.97
N LEU A 284 0.51 -19.86 2.38
CA LEU A 284 0.59 -18.76 1.44
C LEU A 284 1.01 -17.45 2.11
N LEU A 285 0.52 -17.17 3.31
CA LEU A 285 0.91 -15.99 4.07
C LEU A 285 2.41 -16.01 4.39
N ILE A 286 2.96 -17.17 4.79
CA ILE A 286 4.40 -17.32 5.03
C ILE A 286 5.18 -17.06 3.73
N ALA A 287 4.78 -17.70 2.62
CA ALA A 287 5.48 -17.55 1.34
C ALA A 287 5.51 -16.08 0.87
N ILE A 288 4.36 -15.38 0.94
CA ILE A 288 4.27 -13.97 0.57
C ILE A 288 5.10 -13.09 1.50
N THR A 289 5.05 -13.35 2.81
CA THR A 289 5.84 -12.60 3.81
C THR A 289 7.33 -12.71 3.55
N LEU A 290 7.82 -13.92 3.32
CA LEU A 290 9.23 -14.16 3.01
C LEU A 290 9.65 -13.47 1.71
N PHE A 291 8.86 -13.62 0.65
CA PHE A 291 9.12 -12.96 -0.63
C PHE A 291 9.14 -11.44 -0.50
N GLN A 292 8.11 -10.87 0.09
CA GLN A 292 7.95 -9.43 0.20
C GLN A 292 9.02 -8.79 1.10
N SER A 293 9.50 -9.51 2.12
CA SER A 293 10.56 -9.01 3.00
C SER A 293 11.87 -8.74 2.28
N ALA A 294 12.22 -9.54 1.26
CA ALA A 294 13.40 -9.33 0.44
C ALA A 294 13.30 -8.03 -0.40
N TYR A 295 12.12 -7.73 -0.93
CA TYR A 295 11.88 -6.48 -1.65
C TYR A 295 11.87 -5.27 -0.72
N ILE A 296 11.25 -5.37 0.44
CA ILE A 296 11.26 -4.30 1.45
C ILE A 296 12.72 -4.03 1.90
N ALA A 297 13.53 -5.06 2.07
CA ALA A 297 14.95 -4.88 2.41
C ALA A 297 15.69 -4.03 1.38
N GLU A 298 15.42 -4.22 0.08
CA GLU A 298 16.03 -3.41 -0.98
C GLU A 298 15.49 -1.97 -1.01
N VAL A 299 14.19 -1.78 -0.79
CA VAL A 299 13.59 -0.43 -0.70
C VAL A 299 14.21 0.34 0.47
N VAL A 300 14.33 -0.30 1.64
CA VAL A 300 14.98 0.30 2.83
C VAL A 300 16.45 0.60 2.55
N ARG A 301 17.19 -0.30 1.90
CA ARG A 301 18.57 -0.07 1.48
C ARG A 301 18.68 1.16 0.57
N GLY A 302 17.82 1.25 -0.45
CA GLY A 302 17.77 2.40 -1.35
C GLY A 302 17.51 3.72 -0.61
N GLY A 303 16.54 3.72 0.32
CA GLY A 303 16.24 4.87 1.17
C GLY A 303 17.41 5.28 2.07
N LEU A 304 18.11 4.32 2.66
CA LEU A 304 19.29 4.59 3.48
C LEU A 304 20.48 5.14 2.66
N GLN A 305 20.58 4.76 1.38
CA GLN A 305 21.63 5.25 0.49
C GLN A 305 21.34 6.63 -0.12
N SER A 306 20.09 7.07 -0.13
CA SER A 306 19.70 8.38 -0.65
C SER A 306 20.09 9.54 0.26
N VAL A 307 20.43 9.26 1.53
CA VAL A 307 20.89 10.29 2.49
C VAL A 307 22.31 10.70 2.12
N PRO A 308 22.57 12.00 1.81
CA PRO A 308 23.91 12.50 1.49
C PRO A 308 24.90 12.27 2.65
N LYS A 309 26.12 11.84 2.33
CA LYS A 309 27.16 11.58 3.34
C LYS A 309 27.42 12.78 4.25
N GLY A 310 27.42 13.99 3.69
CA GLY A 310 27.63 15.22 4.46
C GLY A 310 26.57 15.44 5.57
N GLN A 311 25.31 14.98 5.38
CA GLN A 311 24.31 15.04 6.45
C GLN A 311 24.64 14.08 7.60
N ILE A 312 25.17 12.89 7.26
CA ILE A 312 25.59 11.91 8.27
C ILE A 312 26.79 12.45 9.04
N GLU A 313 27.78 13.01 8.36
CA GLU A 313 28.97 13.60 8.94
C GLU A 313 28.62 14.81 9.82
N ALA A 314 27.72 15.67 9.36
CA ALA A 314 27.21 16.80 10.15
C ALA A 314 26.48 16.32 11.42
N ALA A 315 25.63 15.30 11.34
CA ALA A 315 24.97 14.72 12.50
C ALA A 315 25.97 14.14 13.51
N GLN A 316 26.99 13.45 13.02
CA GLN A 316 28.07 12.91 13.87
C GLN A 316 28.89 14.02 14.56
N SER A 317 29.16 15.13 13.86
CA SER A 317 29.93 16.26 14.43
C SER A 317 29.20 16.95 15.58
N VAL A 318 27.86 16.91 15.62
CA VAL A 318 27.05 17.42 16.75
C VAL A 318 26.72 16.34 17.78
N GLY A 319 27.38 15.16 17.70
CA GLY A 319 27.27 14.09 18.72
C GLY A 319 25.99 13.25 18.60
N LEU A 320 25.29 13.29 17.47
CA LEU A 320 24.14 12.41 17.25
C LEU A 320 24.59 10.99 16.96
N SER A 321 23.99 10.03 17.66
CA SER A 321 24.25 8.60 17.39
C SER A 321 23.48 8.14 16.14
N PRO A 322 23.87 7.03 15.48
CA PRO A 322 23.16 6.48 14.31
C PRO A 322 21.69 6.13 14.55
N TRP A 323 21.23 6.12 15.81
CA TRP A 323 19.86 5.79 16.22
C TRP A 323 19.01 7.03 16.58
N LYS A 324 19.59 8.21 16.47
CA LYS A 324 18.93 9.50 16.69
C LYS A 324 18.77 10.27 15.40
#